data_88ee5c270b4a638c9def66a520b12767
#
_entry.id   88ee5c270b4a638c9def66a520b12767
#
_cell.length_a   1.000
_cell.length_b   1.000
_cell.length_c   1.000
_cell.angle_alpha   90.00
_cell.angle_beta   90.00
_cell.angle_gamma   90.00
#
_symmetry.space_group_name_H-M   'P 1'
#
loop_
_entity.id
_entity.type
_entity.pdbx_description
1 polymer ?
#
loop_
_entity_poly.entity_id
_entity_poly.type
_entity_poly.pdbx_seq_one_letter_code
_entity_poly.pdbx_strand_id
1 'polypeptide(L)'
;MYLAKVNYKKENVVEILSLILKDIINENTVVICIGTDRAIGDALGPLVGTMLKNSDFKYPVYGTLDNPIHALNIYESIDQIEEKHPNSEFLAIDACLGSINNIGNIQIRKGPILPGKGVGKKLPQVGRI
;
A
#
# COMPACT_ATOMS: atom_id res chain seq x y z
N MET A 1 10.57 -0.69 11.87
CA MET A 1 9.81 -1.13 13.06
C MET A 1 8.41 -1.54 12.65
N TYR A 2 8.03 -2.75 13.01
CA TYR A 2 6.68 -3.24 12.73
C TYR A 2 5.70 -2.73 13.77
N LEU A 3 4.57 -2.19 13.33
CA LEU A 3 3.45 -1.84 14.19
C LEU A 3 2.50 -3.02 14.37
N ALA A 4 2.41 -3.89 13.36
CA ALA A 4 1.61 -5.10 13.41
C ALA A 4 2.10 -6.12 12.40
N LYS A 5 1.86 -7.39 12.70
CA LYS A 5 2.09 -8.52 11.80
C LYS A 5 1.02 -9.55 12.09
N VAL A 6 0.02 -9.62 11.22
CA VAL A 6 -1.17 -10.44 11.44
C VAL A 6 -1.46 -11.28 10.21
N ASN A 7 -1.71 -12.57 10.39
CA ASN A 7 -2.10 -13.44 9.28
C ASN A 7 -3.55 -13.17 8.89
N TYR A 8 -3.84 -13.14 7.59
CA TYR A 8 -5.19 -12.85 7.08
C TYR A 8 -6.24 -13.87 7.55
N LYS A 9 -5.82 -15.09 7.91
CA LYS A 9 -6.71 -16.15 8.40
C LYS A 9 -7.12 -15.97 9.86
N LYS A 10 -6.47 -15.06 10.59
CA LYS A 10 -6.81 -14.84 11.99
C LYS A 10 -8.24 -14.28 12.08
N GLU A 11 -9.05 -14.84 12.96
CA GLU A 11 -10.48 -14.52 13.05
C GLU A 11 -10.75 -13.03 13.24
N ASN A 12 -9.93 -12.36 14.04
CA ASN A 12 -10.10 -10.94 14.35
C ASN A 12 -9.13 -10.01 13.60
N VAL A 13 -8.64 -10.44 12.44
CA VAL A 13 -7.65 -9.65 11.65
C VAL A 13 -8.17 -8.26 11.29
N VAL A 14 -9.43 -8.15 10.89
CA VAL A 14 -10.03 -6.86 10.52
C VAL A 14 -10.06 -5.91 11.71
N GLU A 15 -10.44 -6.40 12.88
CA GLU A 15 -10.47 -5.58 14.10
C GLU A 15 -9.08 -5.08 14.48
N ILE A 16 -8.09 -5.96 14.45
CA ILE A 16 -6.70 -5.61 14.80
C ILE A 16 -6.16 -4.54 13.86
N LEU A 17 -6.30 -4.76 12.54
CA LEU A 17 -5.80 -3.82 11.54
C LEU A 17 -6.54 -2.48 11.61
N SER A 18 -7.86 -2.52 11.81
CA SER A 18 -8.67 -1.31 11.91
C SER A 18 -8.27 -0.43 13.09
N LEU A 19 -7.99 -1.03 14.25
CA LEU A 19 -7.55 -0.29 15.42
C LEU A 19 -6.23 0.42 15.19
N ILE A 20 -5.30 -0.23 14.51
CA ILE A 20 -3.99 0.35 14.22
C ILE A 20 -4.11 1.44 13.16
N LEU A 21 -4.80 1.15 12.06
CA LEU A 21 -4.95 2.09 10.94
C LEU A 21 -5.77 3.32 11.33
N LYS A 22 -6.73 3.18 12.21
CA LYS A 22 -7.53 4.30 12.71
C LYS A 22 -6.68 5.37 13.38
N ASP A 23 -5.61 4.98 14.06
CA ASP A 23 -4.70 5.92 14.71
C ASP A 23 -3.71 6.56 13.73
N ILE A 24 -3.52 5.97 12.55
CA ILE A 24 -2.55 6.41 11.55
C ILE A 24 -3.21 7.31 10.51
N ILE A 25 -4.40 6.94 10.05
CA ILE A 25 -5.08 7.62 8.95
C ILE A 25 -5.83 8.85 9.46
N ASN A 26 -5.58 9.99 8.82
CA ASN A 26 -6.21 11.27 9.15
C ASN A 26 -6.36 12.14 7.89
N GLU A 27 -6.76 13.39 8.06
CA GLU A 27 -6.99 14.32 6.95
C GLU A 27 -5.74 14.63 6.11
N ASN A 28 -4.56 14.31 6.61
CA ASN A 28 -3.31 14.51 5.88
C ASN A 28 -2.82 13.26 5.17
N THR A 29 -3.57 12.17 5.23
CA THR A 29 -3.17 10.90 4.65
C THR A 29 -3.52 10.82 3.17
N VAL A 30 -2.57 10.37 2.38
CA VAL A 30 -2.76 9.98 0.97
C VAL A 30 -2.37 8.52 0.85
N VAL A 31 -3.28 7.70 0.31
CA VAL A 31 -3.03 6.26 0.13
C VAL A 31 -2.47 6.01 -1.26
N ILE A 32 -1.34 5.33 -1.33
CA ILE A 32 -0.68 4.95 -2.58
C ILE A 32 -0.65 3.43 -2.65
N CYS A 33 -1.40 2.86 -3.59
CA CYS A 33 -1.49 1.43 -3.80
C CYS A 33 -0.64 1.03 -4.99
N ILE A 34 0.28 0.10 -4.80
CA ILE A 34 1.27 -0.25 -5.81
C ILE A 34 1.01 -1.65 -6.32
N GLY A 35 1.07 -1.84 -7.63
CA GLY A 35 0.94 -3.13 -8.25
C GLY A 35 0.24 -3.09 -9.60
N THR A 36 0.01 -4.26 -10.17
CA THR A 36 -0.67 -4.43 -11.44
C THR A 36 -1.48 -5.72 -11.44
N ASP A 37 -2.61 -5.73 -12.14
CA ASP A 37 -3.43 -6.94 -12.30
C ASP A 37 -2.88 -7.89 -13.38
N ARG A 38 -1.83 -7.49 -14.07
CA ARG A 38 -1.16 -8.36 -15.06
C ARG A 38 -0.45 -9.55 -14.43
N ALA A 39 -0.16 -9.47 -13.13
CA ALA A 39 0.43 -10.56 -12.36
C ALA A 39 -0.40 -10.76 -11.10
N ILE A 40 -0.89 -11.97 -10.88
CA ILE A 40 -1.76 -12.28 -9.73
C ILE A 40 -1.09 -11.93 -8.40
N GLY A 41 0.20 -12.23 -8.27
CA GLY A 41 0.95 -11.94 -7.04
C GLY A 41 1.19 -10.45 -6.79
N ASP A 42 0.82 -9.58 -7.73
CA ASP A 42 1.09 -8.14 -7.65
C ASP A 42 -0.22 -7.32 -7.74
N ALA A 43 -1.36 -7.96 -7.60
CA ALA A 43 -2.66 -7.34 -7.81
C ALA A 43 -3.28 -6.74 -6.55
N LEU A 44 -2.72 -7.01 -5.37
CA LEU A 44 -3.32 -6.58 -4.10
C LEU A 44 -3.49 -5.06 -4.02
N GLY A 45 -2.44 -4.30 -4.34
CA GLY A 45 -2.48 -2.85 -4.29
C GLY A 45 -3.63 -2.26 -5.10
N PRO A 46 -3.69 -2.48 -6.42
CA PRO A 46 -4.76 -1.91 -7.24
C PRO A 46 -6.16 -2.43 -6.88
N LEU A 47 -6.29 -3.65 -6.38
CA LEU A 47 -7.57 -4.15 -5.88
C LEU A 47 -8.04 -3.35 -4.66
N VAL A 48 -7.16 -3.17 -3.68
CA VAL A 48 -7.47 -2.39 -2.48
C VAL A 48 -7.78 -0.94 -2.85
N GLY A 49 -6.97 -0.34 -3.73
CA GLY A 49 -7.20 1.03 -4.20
C GLY A 49 -8.57 1.22 -4.85
N THR A 50 -8.95 0.27 -5.70
CA THR A 50 -10.26 0.30 -6.35
C THR A 50 -11.39 0.16 -5.33
N MET A 51 -11.26 -0.75 -4.38
CA MET A 51 -12.27 -0.94 -3.33
C MET A 51 -12.40 0.30 -2.45
N LEU A 52 -11.30 0.94 -2.09
CA LEU A 52 -11.34 2.17 -1.31
C LEU A 52 -12.03 3.31 -2.06
N LYS A 53 -11.71 3.48 -3.34
CA LYS A 53 -12.35 4.52 -4.16
C LYS A 53 -13.85 4.30 -4.33
N ASN A 54 -14.30 3.06 -4.36
CA ASN A 54 -15.71 2.73 -4.48
C ASN A 54 -16.45 2.69 -3.14
N SER A 55 -15.77 3.02 -2.05
CA SER A 55 -16.32 3.06 -0.71
C SER A 55 -16.50 4.50 -0.21
N ASP A 56 -16.86 4.66 1.05
CA ASP A 56 -17.00 5.95 1.72
C ASP A 56 -15.67 6.54 2.19
N PHE A 57 -14.55 5.95 1.78
CA PHE A 57 -13.23 6.43 2.20
C PHE A 57 -13.01 7.86 1.72
N LYS A 58 -12.71 8.76 2.65
CA LYS A 58 -12.74 10.21 2.43
C LYS A 58 -11.44 10.80 1.86
N TYR A 59 -10.34 10.06 1.96
CA TYR A 59 -9.03 10.62 1.67
C TYR A 59 -8.53 10.19 0.29
N PRO A 60 -7.56 10.90 -0.31
CA PRO A 60 -7.09 10.56 -1.65
C PRO A 60 -6.49 9.16 -1.72
N VAL A 61 -6.83 8.44 -2.80
CA VAL A 61 -6.32 7.10 -3.09
C VAL A 61 -5.79 7.08 -4.52
N TYR A 62 -4.56 6.62 -4.68
CA TYR A 62 -3.92 6.46 -5.98
C TYR A 62 -3.51 5.01 -6.16
N GLY A 63 -3.56 4.54 -7.41
CA GLY A 63 -3.23 3.15 -7.71
C GLY A 63 -4.46 2.26 -7.67
N THR A 64 -5.21 2.24 -8.77
CA THR A 64 -6.42 1.43 -8.93
C THR A 64 -6.25 0.48 -10.10
N LEU A 65 -7.21 -0.41 -10.32
CA LEU A 65 -7.20 -1.29 -11.50
C LEU A 65 -7.24 -0.49 -12.80
N ASP A 66 -7.99 0.61 -12.83
CA ASP A 66 -8.10 1.47 -14.01
C ASP A 66 -6.90 2.37 -14.21
N ASN A 67 -6.19 2.70 -13.15
CA ASN A 67 -5.06 3.61 -13.20
C ASN A 67 -3.97 3.14 -12.24
N PRO A 68 -3.32 2.01 -12.55
CA PRO A 68 -2.37 1.39 -11.63
C PRO A 68 -1.04 2.13 -11.56
N ILE A 69 -0.40 2.01 -10.41
CA ILE A 69 0.98 2.46 -10.19
C ILE A 69 1.85 1.20 -10.13
N HIS A 70 2.70 1.03 -11.13
CA HIS A 70 3.52 -0.17 -11.30
C HIS A 70 4.96 0.21 -11.68
N ALA A 71 5.79 -0.79 -11.90
CA ALA A 71 7.23 -0.61 -12.13
C ALA A 71 7.56 0.36 -13.28
N LEU A 72 6.69 0.45 -14.29
CA LEU A 72 6.96 1.29 -15.48
C LEU A 72 6.61 2.76 -15.27
N ASN A 73 5.71 3.09 -14.36
CA ASN A 73 5.23 4.47 -14.17
C ASN A 73 5.41 5.01 -12.75
N ILE A 74 6.03 4.25 -11.86
CA ILE A 74 6.06 4.58 -10.44
C ILE A 74 6.79 5.90 -10.16
N TYR A 75 7.91 6.18 -10.82
CA TYR A 75 8.65 7.43 -10.59
C TYR A 75 7.81 8.65 -10.93
N GLU A 76 7.21 8.63 -12.12
CA GLU A 76 6.37 9.71 -12.60
C GLU A 76 5.13 9.88 -11.72
N SER A 77 4.50 8.77 -11.35
CA SER A 77 3.30 8.78 -10.52
C SER A 77 3.58 9.37 -9.14
N ILE A 78 4.67 8.96 -8.49
CA ILE A 78 5.03 9.47 -7.17
C ILE A 78 5.37 10.96 -7.23
N ASP A 79 6.11 11.40 -8.24
CA ASP A 79 6.43 12.82 -8.42
C ASP A 79 5.16 13.66 -8.55
N GLN A 80 4.20 13.22 -9.34
CA GLN A 80 2.93 13.91 -9.53
C GLN A 80 2.12 13.96 -8.24
N ILE A 81 2.08 12.85 -7.49
CA ILE A 81 1.35 12.77 -6.22
C ILE A 81 1.97 13.68 -5.17
N GLU A 82 3.30 13.68 -5.05
CA GLU A 82 4.00 14.55 -4.10
C GLU A 82 3.81 16.02 -4.43
N GLU A 83 3.81 16.37 -5.71
CA GLU A 83 3.56 17.75 -6.16
C GLU A 83 2.15 18.20 -5.81
N LYS A 84 1.17 17.32 -5.97
CA LYS A 84 -0.23 17.61 -5.68
C LYS A 84 -0.53 17.63 -4.17
N HIS A 85 0.22 16.87 -3.38
CA HIS A 85 0.00 16.72 -1.95
C HIS A 85 1.30 16.94 -1.16
N PRO A 86 1.87 18.16 -1.21
CA PRO A 86 3.23 18.38 -0.69
C PRO A 86 3.40 18.22 0.81
N ASN A 87 2.32 18.36 1.58
CA ASN A 87 2.37 18.29 3.05
C ASN A 87 1.66 17.05 3.60
N SER A 88 1.41 16.07 2.77
CA SER A 88 0.68 14.87 3.17
C SER A 88 1.60 13.77 3.65
N GLU A 89 1.03 12.86 4.43
CA GLU A 89 1.66 11.62 4.82
C GLU A 89 1.17 10.51 3.91
N PHE A 90 2.10 9.73 3.38
CA PHE A 90 1.78 8.69 2.40
C PHE A 90 1.74 7.31 3.05
N LEU A 91 0.59 6.67 2.96
CA LEU A 91 0.40 5.27 3.36
C LEU A 91 0.52 4.42 2.10
N ALA A 92 1.57 3.62 2.01
CA ALA A 92 1.81 2.77 0.85
C ALA A 92 1.30 1.36 1.10
N ILE A 93 0.62 0.79 0.11
CA ILE A 93 0.08 -0.57 0.15
C ILE A 93 0.66 -1.34 -1.03
N ASP A 94 1.29 -2.47 -0.74
CA ASP A 94 1.94 -3.30 -1.74
C ASP A 94 1.96 -4.76 -1.31
N ALA A 95 1.89 -5.66 -2.29
CA ALA A 95 2.17 -7.07 -2.07
C ALA A 95 3.67 -7.29 -2.18
N CYS A 96 4.23 -8.12 -1.33
CA CYS A 96 5.65 -8.42 -1.40
C CYS A 96 5.90 -9.93 -1.35
N LEU A 97 7.02 -10.34 -1.91
CA LEU A 97 7.48 -11.72 -1.77
C LEU A 97 8.04 -11.91 -0.37
N GLY A 98 7.71 -13.02 0.23
CA GLY A 98 8.17 -13.35 1.57
C GLY A 98 8.58 -14.81 1.68
N SER A 99 9.18 -15.17 2.81
CA SER A 99 9.44 -16.56 3.14
C SER A 99 8.12 -17.30 3.33
N ILE A 100 8.18 -18.65 3.26
CA ILE A 100 7.00 -19.47 3.41
C ILE A 100 6.28 -19.23 4.75
N ASN A 101 7.02 -18.88 5.79
CA ASN A 101 6.47 -18.59 7.10
C ASN A 101 5.70 -17.26 7.17
N ASN A 102 5.90 -16.39 6.19
CA ASN A 102 5.26 -15.08 6.13
C ASN A 102 4.13 -15.01 5.10
N ILE A 103 3.85 -16.09 4.37
CA ILE A 103 2.75 -16.11 3.41
C ILE A 103 1.43 -15.87 4.14
N GLY A 104 0.66 -14.91 3.64
CA GLY A 104 -0.63 -14.54 4.22
C GLY A 104 -0.54 -13.56 5.38
N ASN A 105 0.65 -13.14 5.77
CA ASN A 105 0.81 -12.12 6.80
C ASN A 105 0.62 -10.72 6.22
N ILE A 106 -0.16 -9.92 6.94
CA ILE A 106 -0.31 -8.50 6.68
C ILE A 106 0.56 -7.79 7.69
N GLN A 107 1.47 -6.96 7.18
CA GLN A 107 2.44 -6.26 8.01
C GLN A 107 2.21 -4.75 7.89
N ILE A 108 2.11 -4.08 9.01
CA ILE A 108 2.09 -2.62 9.07
C ILE A 108 3.40 -2.18 9.68
N ARG A 109 4.13 -1.37 8.95
CA ARG A 109 5.46 -0.91 9.35
C ARG A 109 5.57 0.59 9.19
N LYS A 110 6.23 1.22 10.14
CA LYS A 110 6.56 2.64 10.02
C LYS A 110 7.79 2.80 9.12
N GLY A 111 7.71 3.77 8.21
CA GLY A 111 8.78 4.03 7.25
C GLY A 111 8.40 3.64 5.83
N PRO A 112 9.18 4.05 4.84
CA PRO A 112 8.87 3.78 3.44
C PRO A 112 9.01 2.30 3.09
N ILE A 113 8.25 1.87 2.08
CA ILE A 113 8.44 0.57 1.46
C ILE A 113 9.36 0.70 0.25
N LEU A 114 9.93 -0.43 -0.16
CA LEU A 114 10.80 -0.53 -1.34
C LEU A 114 10.11 -1.44 -2.37
N PRO A 115 9.25 -0.89 -3.23
CA PRO A 115 8.54 -1.69 -4.22
C PRO A 115 9.51 -2.40 -5.14
N GLY A 116 9.21 -3.64 -5.50
CA GLY A 116 10.03 -4.43 -6.41
C GLY A 116 11.27 -5.06 -5.78
N LYS A 117 11.55 -4.84 -4.51
CA LYS A 117 12.70 -5.43 -3.83
C LYS A 117 12.70 -6.95 -3.89
N GLY A 118 11.51 -7.56 -3.74
CA GLY A 118 11.37 -9.01 -3.80
C GLY A 118 11.59 -9.62 -5.17
N VAL A 119 11.59 -8.82 -6.23
CA VAL A 119 11.87 -9.26 -7.61
C VAL A 119 13.19 -8.70 -8.14
N GLY A 120 14.03 -8.18 -7.27
CA GLY A 120 15.35 -7.69 -7.61
C GLY A 120 15.39 -6.35 -8.36
N LYS A 121 14.29 -5.63 -8.41
CA LYS A 121 14.23 -4.33 -9.06
C LYS A 121 14.47 -3.22 -8.05
N LYS A 122 15.22 -2.19 -8.47
CA LYS A 122 15.42 -0.97 -7.69
C LYS A 122 14.38 0.05 -8.11
N LEU A 123 13.37 0.25 -7.27
CA LEU A 123 12.34 1.26 -7.47
C LEU A 123 12.40 2.28 -6.34
N PRO A 124 11.78 3.47 -6.50
CA PRO A 124 11.83 4.48 -5.46
C PRO A 124 11.14 4.02 -4.18
N GLN A 125 11.58 4.57 -3.07
CA GLN A 125 10.90 4.38 -1.79
C GLN A 125 9.54 5.07 -1.83
N VAL A 126 8.51 4.42 -1.32
CA VAL A 126 7.15 4.93 -1.34
C VAL A 126 6.58 4.89 0.07
N GLY A 127 6.00 6.02 0.46
CA GLY A 127 5.27 6.13 1.71
C GLY A 127 6.16 6.27 2.94
N ARG A 128 5.53 6.38 4.07
CA ARG A 128 6.16 6.40 5.39
C ARG A 128 5.60 5.32 6.29
N ILE A 129 4.51 4.71 5.85
CA ILE A 129 3.83 3.60 6.53
C ILE A 129 3.35 2.61 5.50
#